data_cc2040f3c3bd113872c23a489cad78d6
#
_entry.id   cc2040f3c3bd113872c23a489cad78d6
#
_cell.length_a   1.000
_cell.length_b   1.000
_cell.length_c   1.000
_cell.angle_alpha   90.00
_cell.angle_beta   90.00
_cell.angle_gamma   90.00
#
_symmetry.space_group_name_H-M   'P 1'
#
loop_
_entity.id
_entity.type
_entity.pdbx_description
1 polymer ?
#
loop_
_entity_poly.entity_id
_entity_poly.type
_entity_poly.pdbx_seq_one_letter_code
_entity_poly.pdbx_strand_id
1 'polypeptide(L)'
;MGKYQIRRTSNGQFRWTLKASNGETLLTSESYVSKQGCLDGVASSKVCVADKNFDKKTSVSGQPYFNQVANNYQILGTSEMYSSTSARDNGIDSVKRNAPTATIEDLT
;
A
#
# COMPACT_ATOMS: atom_id res chain seq x y z
N MET A 1 -7.10 -5.79 -12.43
CA MET A 1 -6.00 -4.79 -12.46
C MET A 1 -6.31 -3.67 -11.48
N GLY A 2 -5.35 -3.35 -10.63
CA GLY A 2 -5.54 -2.30 -9.64
C GLY A 2 -5.05 -0.94 -10.11
N LYS A 3 -5.08 0.03 -9.21
CA LYS A 3 -4.52 1.37 -9.49
C LYS A 3 -3.96 1.99 -8.22
N TYR A 4 -2.91 2.80 -8.41
CA TYR A 4 -2.38 3.70 -7.40
C TYR A 4 -3.00 5.07 -7.62
N GLN A 5 -3.66 5.61 -6.60
CA GLN A 5 -4.19 6.97 -6.65
C GLN A 5 -3.27 7.89 -5.87
N ILE A 6 -2.84 8.98 -6.48
CA ILE A 6 -1.99 9.98 -5.84
C ILE A 6 -2.84 11.20 -5.50
N ARG A 7 -2.80 11.63 -4.23
CA ARG A 7 -3.55 12.78 -3.73
C ARG A 7 -2.65 13.71 -2.94
N ARG A 8 -3.06 14.97 -2.85
CA ARG A 8 -2.46 15.91 -1.91
C ARG A 8 -3.06 15.69 -0.54
N THR A 9 -2.22 15.78 0.50
CA THR A 9 -2.69 15.79 1.89
C THR A 9 -3.08 17.22 2.29
N SER A 10 -3.75 17.36 3.44
CA SER A 10 -4.20 18.66 3.93
C SER A 10 -3.05 19.64 4.21
N ASN A 11 -1.84 19.13 4.50
CA ASN A 11 -0.67 19.96 4.74
C ASN A 11 0.21 20.15 3.50
N GLY A 12 -0.31 19.86 2.30
CA GLY A 12 0.39 20.08 1.05
C GLY A 12 1.42 19.02 0.67
N GLN A 13 1.44 17.89 1.38
CA GLN A 13 2.29 16.76 1.01
C GLN A 13 1.55 15.84 0.03
N PHE A 14 2.14 14.69 -0.27
CA PHE A 14 1.60 13.75 -1.24
C PHE A 14 1.49 12.36 -0.61
N ARG A 15 0.45 11.62 -1.01
CA ARG A 15 0.21 10.27 -0.54
C ARG A 15 -0.36 9.44 -1.67
N TRP A 16 -0.03 8.15 -1.69
CA TRP A 16 -0.66 7.22 -2.62
C TRP A 16 -1.48 6.18 -1.88
N THR A 17 -2.49 5.67 -2.57
CA THR A 17 -3.33 4.58 -2.10
C THR A 17 -3.37 3.53 -3.21
N LEU A 18 -3.19 2.26 -2.86
CA LEU A 18 -3.35 1.17 -3.82
C LEU A 18 -4.76 0.62 -3.68
N LYS A 19 -5.49 0.63 -4.79
CA LYS A 19 -6.85 0.08 -4.89
C LYS A 19 -6.83 -1.19 -5.71
N ALA A 20 -7.59 -2.21 -5.27
CA ALA A 20 -7.83 -3.41 -6.07
C ALA A 20 -8.80 -3.09 -7.21
N SER A 21 -8.92 -4.01 -8.16
CA SER A 21 -9.84 -3.85 -9.30
C SER A 21 -11.30 -3.69 -8.88
N ASN A 22 -11.69 -4.19 -7.70
CA ASN A 22 -13.04 -4.03 -7.17
C ASN A 22 -13.23 -2.72 -6.39
N GLY A 23 -12.21 -1.84 -6.35
CA GLY A 23 -12.28 -0.56 -5.65
C GLY A 23 -11.87 -0.62 -4.18
N GLU A 24 -11.56 -1.78 -3.64
CA GLU A 24 -11.12 -1.92 -2.25
C GLU A 24 -9.75 -1.31 -2.03
N THR A 25 -9.57 -0.56 -0.92
CA THR A 25 -8.27 -0.02 -0.55
C THR A 25 -7.41 -1.13 0.04
N LEU A 26 -6.26 -1.38 -0.59
CA LEU A 26 -5.31 -2.40 -0.14
C LEU A 26 -4.20 -1.81 0.72
N LEU A 27 -3.69 -0.64 0.35
CA LEU A 27 -2.58 0.02 1.04
C LEU A 27 -2.78 1.53 1.02
N THR A 28 -2.32 2.18 2.09
CA THR A 28 -2.18 3.64 2.17
C THR A 28 -0.75 3.95 2.54
N SER A 29 -0.09 4.81 1.76
CA SER A 29 1.31 5.14 1.97
C SER A 29 1.52 6.14 3.09
N GLU A 30 2.77 6.32 3.49
CA GLU A 30 3.21 7.47 4.27
C GLU A 30 3.10 8.74 3.42
N SER A 31 3.18 9.90 4.07
CA SER A 31 3.18 11.19 3.36
C SER A 31 4.57 11.50 2.80
N TYR A 32 4.62 12.06 1.60
CA TYR A 32 5.85 12.47 0.94
C TYR A 32 5.85 13.99 0.77
N VAL A 33 7.01 14.62 0.96
CA VAL A 33 7.13 16.08 0.80
C VAL A 33 7.07 16.51 -0.67
N SER A 34 7.42 15.61 -1.60
CA SER A 34 7.40 15.91 -3.03
C SER A 34 6.59 14.87 -3.79
N LYS A 35 6.06 15.29 -4.94
CA LYS A 35 5.34 14.37 -5.85
C LYS A 35 6.29 13.31 -6.39
N GLN A 36 7.54 13.67 -6.70
CA GLN A 36 8.52 12.73 -7.19
C GLN A 36 8.81 11.64 -6.16
N GLY A 37 8.94 12.02 -4.87
CA GLY A 37 9.11 11.04 -3.79
C GLY A 37 7.92 10.09 -3.71
N CYS A 38 6.71 10.60 -3.87
CA CYS A 38 5.49 9.78 -3.89
C CYS A 38 5.51 8.80 -5.07
N LEU A 39 5.89 9.25 -6.25
CA LEU A 39 5.99 8.39 -7.44
C LEU A 39 7.07 7.32 -7.27
N ASP A 40 8.19 7.67 -6.64
CA ASP A 40 9.25 6.70 -6.31
C ASP A 40 8.73 5.63 -5.35
N GLY A 41 7.90 6.03 -4.40
CA GLY A 41 7.24 5.10 -3.47
C GLY A 41 6.30 4.14 -4.20
N VAL A 42 5.54 4.63 -5.17
CA VAL A 42 4.69 3.78 -6.02
C VAL A 42 5.55 2.77 -6.77
N ALA A 43 6.65 3.22 -7.39
CA ALA A 43 7.55 2.34 -8.13
C ALA A 43 8.11 1.24 -7.23
N SER A 44 8.51 1.57 -6.01
CA SER A 44 8.99 0.58 -5.05
C SER A 44 7.88 -0.41 -4.67
N SER A 45 6.67 0.08 -4.42
CA SER A 45 5.52 -0.77 -4.07
C SER A 45 5.20 -1.78 -5.17
N LYS A 46 5.33 -1.38 -6.42
CA LYS A 46 5.05 -2.26 -7.57
C LYS A 46 6.00 -3.45 -7.67
N VAL A 47 7.24 -3.32 -7.19
CA VAL A 47 8.25 -4.36 -7.32
C VAL A 47 8.52 -5.10 -6.00
N CYS A 48 8.14 -4.55 -4.85
CA CYS A 48 8.39 -5.15 -3.54
C CYS A 48 7.21 -6.05 -3.14
N VAL A 49 7.03 -7.14 -3.87
CA VAL A 49 5.87 -8.04 -3.70
C VAL A 49 6.30 -9.48 -3.33
N ALA A 50 7.50 -9.66 -2.84
CA ALA A 50 7.95 -10.95 -2.29
C ALA A 50 7.41 -11.11 -0.86
N ASP A 51 7.41 -12.34 -0.35
CA ASP A 51 6.90 -12.60 1.01
C ASP A 51 7.60 -11.74 2.06
N LYS A 52 8.91 -11.53 1.93
CA LYS A 52 9.69 -10.70 2.86
C LYS A 52 9.27 -9.23 2.89
N ASN A 53 8.53 -8.79 1.90
CA ASN A 53 8.07 -7.40 1.79
C ASN A 53 6.74 -7.15 2.52
N PHE A 54 6.16 -8.17 3.15
CA PHE A 54 4.90 -8.05 3.87
C PHE A 54 5.11 -8.40 5.34
N ASP A 55 5.08 -7.37 6.18
CA ASP A 55 5.28 -7.49 7.62
C ASP A 55 3.90 -7.63 8.27
N LYS A 56 3.58 -8.84 8.74
CA LYS A 56 2.29 -9.16 9.35
C LYS A 56 2.26 -8.66 10.79
N LYS A 57 1.21 -7.91 11.12
CA LYS A 57 1.09 -7.26 12.41
C LYS A 57 -0.30 -7.43 13.00
N THR A 58 -0.42 -7.09 14.29
CA THR A 58 -1.70 -7.04 15.01
C THR A 58 -1.82 -5.68 15.67
N SER A 59 -2.97 -5.03 15.51
CA SER A 59 -3.21 -3.73 16.12
C SER A 59 -3.41 -3.84 17.63
N VAL A 60 -3.41 -2.70 18.33
CA VAL A 60 -3.66 -2.69 19.78
C VAL A 60 -5.04 -3.24 20.14
N SER A 61 -6.01 -3.13 19.23
CA SER A 61 -7.36 -3.69 19.42
C SER A 61 -7.46 -5.15 18.99
N GLY A 62 -6.35 -5.78 18.58
CA GLY A 62 -6.30 -7.20 18.23
C GLY A 62 -6.66 -7.52 16.79
N GLN A 63 -6.76 -6.52 15.92
CA GLN A 63 -7.09 -6.74 14.52
C GLN A 63 -5.84 -7.00 13.68
N PRO A 64 -5.84 -8.03 12.82
CA PRO A 64 -4.72 -8.31 11.93
C PRO A 64 -4.59 -7.22 10.86
N TYR A 65 -3.36 -6.87 10.51
CA TYR A 65 -3.06 -6.00 9.37
C TYR A 65 -1.63 -6.29 8.90
N PHE A 66 -1.17 -5.59 7.87
CA PHE A 66 0.20 -5.73 7.41
C PHE A 66 0.75 -4.41 6.90
N ASN A 67 2.06 -4.29 6.93
CA ASN A 67 2.79 -3.24 6.25
C ASN A 67 3.50 -3.83 5.03
N GLN A 68 3.50 -3.11 3.91
CA GLN A 68 4.41 -3.42 2.82
C GLN A 68 5.72 -2.67 3.09
N VAL A 69 6.84 -3.37 3.03
CA VAL A 69 8.16 -2.80 3.30
C VAL A 69 9.06 -2.97 2.09
N ALA A 70 9.94 -1.99 1.89
CA ALA A 70 10.97 -2.06 0.85
C ALA A 70 12.05 -3.05 1.27
N ASN A 71 13.01 -3.33 0.38
CA ASN A 71 14.09 -4.26 0.67
C ASN A 71 15.01 -3.78 1.79
N ASN A 72 15.01 -2.47 2.09
CA ASN A 72 15.71 -1.90 3.25
C ASN A 72 14.83 -1.82 4.51
N TYR A 73 13.66 -2.47 4.48
CA TYR A 73 12.65 -2.52 5.56
C TYR A 73 11.97 -1.20 5.87
N GLN A 74 12.12 -0.19 5.02
CA GLN A 74 11.34 1.03 5.14
C GLN A 74 9.88 0.75 4.79
N ILE A 75 8.95 1.29 5.59
CA ILE A 75 7.51 1.09 5.36
C ILE A 75 7.10 1.87 4.10
N LEU A 76 6.52 1.15 3.14
CA LEU A 76 5.97 1.74 1.92
C LEU A 76 4.50 2.11 2.10
N GLY A 77 3.74 1.23 2.75
CA GLY A 77 2.33 1.47 3.00
C GLY A 77 1.79 0.52 4.05
N THR A 78 0.62 0.87 4.58
CA THR A 78 -0.06 0.12 5.63
C THR A 78 -1.44 -0.31 5.13
N SER A 79 -1.82 -1.55 5.40
CA SER A 79 -3.12 -2.07 4.99
C SER A 79 -4.24 -1.57 5.90
N GLU A 80 -5.48 -1.84 5.49
CA GLU A 80 -6.65 -1.73 6.35
C GLU A 80 -6.57 -2.77 7.47
N MET A 81 -7.40 -2.61 8.50
CA MET A 81 -7.54 -3.62 9.55
C MET A 81 -8.50 -4.72 9.09
N TYR A 82 -8.10 -5.96 9.31
CA TYR A 82 -8.88 -7.14 8.88
C TYR A 82 -9.52 -7.83 10.08
N SER A 83 -10.61 -8.55 9.83
CA SER A 83 -11.33 -9.27 10.88
C SER A 83 -10.67 -10.60 11.26
N SER A 84 -9.78 -11.13 10.42
CA SER A 84 -9.11 -12.40 10.65
C SER A 84 -7.74 -12.42 9.98
N THR A 85 -6.88 -13.35 10.40
CA THR A 85 -5.58 -13.57 9.75
C THR A 85 -5.76 -14.07 8.32
N SER A 86 -6.79 -14.87 8.06
CA SER A 86 -7.11 -15.34 6.72
C SER A 86 -7.47 -14.18 5.79
N ALA A 87 -8.30 -13.23 6.26
CA ALA A 87 -8.65 -12.05 5.47
C ALA A 87 -7.41 -11.18 5.21
N ARG A 88 -6.53 -11.01 6.21
CA ARG A 88 -5.26 -10.29 6.05
C ARG A 88 -4.40 -10.94 4.97
N ASP A 89 -4.27 -12.27 5.00
CA ASP A 89 -3.44 -12.99 4.05
C ASP A 89 -4.00 -12.88 2.63
N ASN A 90 -5.33 -12.87 2.49
CA ASN A 90 -5.98 -12.59 1.20
C ASN A 90 -5.67 -11.17 0.72
N GLY A 91 -5.59 -10.21 1.64
CA GLY A 91 -5.20 -8.83 1.32
C GLY A 91 -3.78 -8.77 0.78
N ILE A 92 -2.85 -9.50 1.38
CA ILE A 92 -1.46 -9.60 0.89
C ILE A 92 -1.44 -10.19 -0.53
N ASP A 93 -2.18 -11.27 -0.77
CA ASP A 93 -2.25 -11.88 -2.10
C ASP A 93 -2.83 -10.91 -3.12
N SER A 94 -3.82 -10.11 -2.71
CA SER A 94 -4.40 -9.08 -3.58
C SER A 94 -3.38 -8.03 -3.97
N VAL A 95 -2.51 -7.58 -3.05
CA VAL A 95 -1.41 -6.66 -3.36
C VAL A 95 -0.47 -7.30 -4.38
N LYS A 96 -0.08 -8.55 -4.17
CA LYS A 96 0.82 -9.27 -5.08
C LYS A 96 0.25 -9.36 -6.50
N ARG A 97 -1.07 -9.53 -6.62
CA ARG A 97 -1.74 -9.61 -7.92
C ARG A 97 -1.92 -8.26 -8.59
N ASN A 98 -2.25 -7.22 -7.81
CA ASN A 98 -2.65 -5.92 -8.36
C ASN A 98 -1.47 -4.96 -8.56
N ALA A 99 -0.52 -4.93 -7.63
CA ALA A 99 0.54 -3.92 -7.63
C ALA A 99 1.42 -3.94 -8.89
N PRO A 100 1.92 -5.11 -9.37
CA PRO A 100 2.85 -5.11 -10.50
C PRO A 100 2.29 -4.51 -11.79
N THR A 101 0.98 -4.62 -12.01
CA THR A 101 0.32 -4.15 -13.24
C THR A 101 -0.61 -2.96 -13.00
N ALA A 102 -0.63 -2.42 -11.78
CA ALA A 102 -1.51 -1.30 -11.44
C ALA A 102 -1.15 -0.05 -12.26
N THR A 103 -2.18 0.66 -12.68
CA THR A 103 -2.00 1.97 -13.32
C THR A 103 -1.87 3.06 -12.26
N ILE A 104 -1.41 4.24 -12.67
CA ILE A 104 -1.30 5.40 -11.77
C ILE A 104 -2.37 6.40 -12.16
N GLU A 105 -3.21 6.78 -11.19
CA GLU A 105 -4.20 7.82 -11.35
C GLU A 105 -3.78 9.03 -10.51
N ASP A 106 -3.42 10.11 -11.17
CA ASP A 106 -2.95 11.35 -10.53
C ASP A 106 -4.15 12.25 -10.26
N LEU A 107 -4.49 12.41 -8.98
CA LEU A 107 -5.61 13.23 -8.54
C LEU A 107 -5.14 14.55 -7.88
N THR A 108 -3.89 14.92 -8.07
CA THR A 108 -3.32 16.18 -7.52
C THR A 108 -3.67 17.42 -8.33
#